data_48063751dad70e294673444dd2d5dd44
#
_entry.id   48063751dad70e294673444dd2d5dd44
#
_cell.length_a   1.000
_cell.length_b   1.000
_cell.length_c   1.000
_cell.angle_alpha   90.00
_cell.angle_beta   90.00
_cell.angle_gamma   90.00
#
_symmetry.space_group_name_H-M   'P 1'
#
loop_
_entity.id
_entity.type
_entity.pdbx_description
1 polymer ?
#
loop_
_entity_poly.entity_id
_entity_poly.type
_entity_poly.pdbx_seq_one_letter_code
_entity_poly.pdbx_strand_id
1 'polypeptide(L)'
;KNARSQADCVIVSANWGKTEEPMPTEYEKEWANFLMEQGVDVVIGGHPHILQPYGRMSDKEGHSMLIFYSLGNFVSTQESFDALLEGMGCFTIQKTVKDGQTSIEIIDPQIKPMVMHYNKYAGVFSPYMLSDYTEELASQHELRTVLGDDSFTLANLQNRFKEIMS
;
A
#
# COMPACT_ATOMS: atom_id res chain seq x y z
N LYS A 1 -3.63 10.66 21.17
CA LYS A 1 -3.37 10.41 22.62
C LYS A 1 -4.40 9.46 23.22
N ASN A 2 -5.70 9.65 22.99
CA ASN A 2 -6.73 8.78 23.62
C ASN A 2 -6.66 7.32 23.14
N ALA A 3 -6.34 7.03 21.88
CA ALA A 3 -6.22 5.65 21.38
C ALA A 3 -5.09 4.91 22.09
N ARG A 4 -3.90 5.55 22.25
CA ARG A 4 -2.75 4.92 22.92
C ARG A 4 -2.98 4.57 24.38
N SER A 5 -3.88 5.27 25.09
CA SER A 5 -4.25 4.91 26.46
C SER A 5 -5.23 3.74 26.58
N GLN A 6 -5.77 3.27 25.45
CA GLN A 6 -6.81 2.23 25.39
C GLN A 6 -6.36 0.95 24.64
N ALA A 7 -5.20 1.00 23.96
CA ALA A 7 -4.72 -0.10 23.13
C ALA A 7 -3.20 -0.25 23.20
N ASP A 8 -2.73 -1.49 23.12
CA ASP A 8 -1.30 -1.81 23.07
C ASP A 8 -0.67 -1.48 21.71
N CYS A 9 -1.46 -1.54 20.64
CA CYS A 9 -1.06 -1.21 19.27
C CYS A 9 -2.07 -0.24 18.65
N VAL A 10 -1.59 0.82 18.01
CA VAL A 10 -2.42 1.83 17.34
C VAL A 10 -2.11 1.83 15.84
N ILE A 11 -3.14 1.53 15.05
CA ILE A 11 -3.09 1.57 13.58
C ILE A 11 -3.96 2.73 13.10
N VAL A 12 -3.42 3.57 12.23
CA VAL A 12 -4.13 4.71 11.62
C VAL A 12 -4.35 4.44 10.14
N SER A 13 -5.59 4.53 9.68
CA SER A 13 -5.91 4.64 8.25
C SER A 13 -5.97 6.11 7.88
N ALA A 14 -5.09 6.53 6.96
CA ALA A 14 -4.95 7.91 6.52
C ALA A 14 -5.40 8.07 5.07
N ASN A 15 -6.28 9.05 4.83
CA ASN A 15 -6.66 9.46 3.47
C ASN A 15 -5.97 10.79 3.19
N TRP A 16 -4.86 10.77 2.46
CA TRP A 16 -3.94 11.89 2.33
C TRP A 16 -3.22 11.94 0.98
N GLY A 17 -2.36 12.94 0.81
CA GLY A 17 -1.51 13.06 -0.37
C GLY A 17 -2.22 13.67 -1.58
N LYS A 18 -1.66 13.38 -2.74
CA LYS A 18 -2.12 13.91 -4.03
C LYS A 18 -2.35 12.74 -4.99
N THR A 19 -3.45 12.79 -5.73
CA THR A 19 -3.82 11.79 -6.74
C THR A 19 -2.71 11.61 -7.77
N GLU A 20 -2.37 10.37 -8.06
CA GLU A 20 -1.36 9.94 -9.05
C GLU A 20 0.05 10.50 -8.80
N GLU A 21 0.36 10.91 -7.57
CA GLU A 21 1.71 11.28 -7.19
C GLU A 21 2.51 10.03 -6.80
N PRO A 22 3.59 9.66 -7.51
CA PRO A 22 4.28 8.39 -7.32
C PRO A 22 5.10 8.31 -6.03
N MET A 23 5.44 9.47 -5.45
CA MET A 23 6.23 9.55 -4.23
C MET A 23 5.47 10.31 -3.14
N PRO A 24 5.68 9.96 -1.86
CA PRO A 24 5.07 10.69 -0.75
C PRO A 24 5.43 12.17 -0.79
N THR A 25 4.41 13.03 -0.76
CA THR A 25 4.56 14.48 -0.70
C THR A 25 5.09 14.94 0.66
N GLU A 26 5.59 16.18 0.74
CA GLU A 26 6.02 16.76 2.03
C GLU A 26 4.86 16.81 3.04
N TYR A 27 3.64 17.07 2.57
CA TYR A 27 2.44 17.01 3.42
C TYR A 27 2.24 15.63 4.07
N GLU A 28 2.39 14.54 3.31
CA GLU A 28 2.30 13.18 3.85
C GLU A 28 3.42 12.90 4.86
N LYS A 29 4.64 13.35 4.59
CA LYS A 29 5.78 13.20 5.49
C LYS A 29 5.61 13.99 6.79
N GLU A 30 5.08 15.20 6.72
CA GLU A 30 4.78 16.02 7.92
C GLU A 30 3.73 15.33 8.81
N TRP A 31 2.64 14.83 8.22
CA TRP A 31 1.63 14.09 8.95
C TRP A 31 2.16 12.76 9.50
N ALA A 32 3.01 12.05 8.77
CA ALA A 32 3.66 10.83 9.24
C ALA A 32 4.53 11.12 10.48
N ASN A 33 5.32 12.18 10.47
CA ASN A 33 6.10 12.63 11.63
C ASN A 33 5.19 12.93 12.83
N PHE A 34 4.12 13.71 12.61
CA PHE A 34 3.16 14.00 13.67
C PHE A 34 2.53 12.73 14.27
N LEU A 35 2.12 11.77 13.42
CA LEU A 35 1.52 10.51 13.89
C LEU A 35 2.52 9.66 14.68
N MET A 36 3.77 9.61 14.24
CA MET A 36 4.86 8.94 14.96
C MET A 36 5.05 9.55 16.36
N GLU A 37 5.10 10.89 16.48
CA GLU A 37 5.21 11.61 17.77
C GLU A 37 3.99 11.37 18.68
N GLN A 38 2.83 11.00 18.13
CA GLN A 38 1.66 10.62 18.94
C GLN A 38 1.68 9.13 19.35
N GLY A 39 2.73 8.38 19.00
CA GLY A 39 2.90 6.97 19.35
C GLY A 39 2.08 6.02 18.49
N VAL A 40 1.82 6.33 17.23
CA VAL A 40 1.19 5.43 16.27
C VAL A 40 2.19 4.35 15.87
N ASP A 41 1.76 3.09 15.81
CA ASP A 41 2.63 1.95 15.47
C ASP A 41 2.60 1.62 13.97
N VAL A 42 1.45 1.81 13.33
CA VAL A 42 1.27 1.55 11.89
C VAL A 42 0.40 2.61 11.25
N VAL A 43 0.81 3.09 10.08
CA VAL A 43 -0.02 3.93 9.20
C VAL A 43 -0.30 3.19 7.90
N ILE A 44 -1.56 3.16 7.50
CA ILE A 44 -2.02 2.64 6.22
C ILE A 44 -2.63 3.81 5.45
N GLY A 45 -1.89 4.31 4.47
CA GLY A 45 -2.26 5.44 3.64
C GLY A 45 -3.04 5.03 2.39
N GLY A 46 -3.82 5.98 1.88
CA GLY A 46 -4.58 5.89 0.64
C GLY A 46 -4.93 7.29 0.13
N HIS A 47 -5.63 7.41 -0.95
CA HIS A 47 -5.99 8.58 -1.74
C HIS A 47 -5.13 8.82 -2.99
N PRO A 48 -3.80 8.59 -3.03
CA PRO A 48 -3.07 8.73 -4.28
C PRO A 48 -3.60 7.87 -5.44
N HIS A 49 -4.36 6.81 -5.14
CA HIS A 49 -4.91 5.85 -6.11
C HIS A 49 -3.86 5.04 -6.88
N ILE A 50 -2.60 5.24 -6.58
CA ILE A 50 -1.46 4.46 -7.06
C ILE A 50 -0.64 3.96 -5.89
N LEU A 51 0.12 2.90 -6.13
CA LEU A 51 1.02 2.33 -5.13
C LEU A 51 2.20 3.27 -4.88
N GLN A 52 2.50 3.52 -3.61
CA GLN A 52 3.68 4.26 -3.17
C GLN A 52 4.58 3.37 -2.30
N PRO A 53 5.86 3.74 -2.10
CA PRO A 53 6.76 3.02 -1.20
C PRO A 53 6.22 2.91 0.22
N TYR A 54 6.71 1.91 0.95
CA TYR A 54 6.52 1.80 2.39
C TYR A 54 7.87 1.89 3.11
N GLY A 55 7.84 2.14 4.41
CA GLY A 55 9.06 2.28 5.18
C GLY A 55 8.83 2.22 6.68
N ARG A 56 9.91 2.47 7.42
CA ARG A 56 9.89 2.66 8.87
C ARG A 56 10.42 4.03 9.23
N MET A 57 9.78 4.61 10.21
CA MET A 57 10.23 5.83 10.87
C MET A 57 10.53 5.50 12.33
N SER A 58 11.52 6.14 12.92
CA SER A 58 11.85 5.96 14.33
C SER A 58 12.13 7.31 14.97
N ASP A 59 11.69 7.47 16.22
CA ASP A 59 12.00 8.64 17.03
C ASP A 59 13.31 8.44 17.83
N LYS A 60 13.68 9.46 18.59
CA LYS A 60 14.89 9.44 19.42
C LYS A 60 14.73 8.59 20.70
N GLU A 61 13.51 8.22 21.04
CA GLU A 61 13.16 7.45 22.23
C GLU A 61 13.11 5.94 21.92
N GLY A 62 13.29 5.56 20.62
CA GLY A 62 13.33 4.18 20.17
C GLY A 62 11.96 3.63 19.74
N HIS A 63 10.90 4.46 19.71
CA HIS A 63 9.64 4.07 19.10
C HIS A 63 9.79 3.98 17.58
N SER A 64 9.22 2.94 16.97
CA SER A 64 9.27 2.69 15.53
C SER A 64 7.87 2.52 14.97
N MET A 65 7.56 3.27 13.91
CA MET A 65 6.30 3.23 13.18
C MET A 65 6.50 2.66 11.77
N LEU A 66 5.70 1.65 11.42
CA LEU A 66 5.59 1.17 10.04
C LEU A 66 4.63 2.08 9.27
N ILE A 67 4.99 2.46 8.05
CA ILE A 67 4.16 3.29 7.20
C ILE A 67 4.05 2.72 5.77
N PHE A 68 2.83 2.51 5.32
CA PHE A 68 2.46 2.34 3.93
C PHE A 68 1.85 3.65 3.45
N TYR A 69 2.57 4.41 2.62
CA TYR A 69 2.11 5.74 2.19
C TYR A 69 0.86 5.66 1.31
N SER A 70 0.83 4.72 0.37
CA SER A 70 -0.36 4.35 -0.38
C SER A 70 -0.29 2.90 -0.84
N LEU A 71 -1.38 2.16 -0.66
CA LEU A 71 -1.54 0.80 -1.19
C LEU A 71 -2.24 0.77 -2.56
N GLY A 72 -2.54 1.93 -3.13
CA GLY A 72 -3.32 2.04 -4.36
C GLY A 72 -4.80 1.77 -4.14
N ASN A 73 -5.47 1.34 -5.19
CA ASN A 73 -6.86 0.92 -5.14
C ASN A 73 -6.97 -0.57 -4.77
N PHE A 74 -8.15 -1.03 -4.36
CA PHE A 74 -8.44 -2.47 -4.24
C PHE A 74 -9.37 -2.94 -5.37
N VAL A 75 -10.39 -2.15 -5.69
CA VAL A 75 -11.26 -2.36 -6.84
C VAL A 75 -11.48 -1.01 -7.51
N SER A 76 -11.11 -0.90 -8.77
CA SER A 76 -11.15 0.35 -9.52
C SER A 76 -11.33 0.09 -11.01
N THR A 77 -11.80 1.09 -11.73
CA THR A 77 -11.86 1.12 -13.20
C THR A 77 -11.12 2.33 -13.75
N GLN A 78 -10.12 2.81 -13.02
CA GLN A 78 -9.21 3.85 -13.52
C GLN A 78 -8.41 3.32 -14.71
N GLU A 79 -8.16 4.22 -15.66
CA GLU A 79 -7.60 3.85 -16.97
C GLU A 79 -6.10 4.18 -17.07
N SER A 80 -5.41 4.29 -15.93
CA SER A 80 -3.96 4.44 -15.90
C SER A 80 -3.27 3.16 -15.44
N PHE A 81 -2.15 2.85 -16.05
CA PHE A 81 -1.33 1.67 -15.74
C PHE A 81 -1.01 1.60 -14.23
N ASP A 82 -0.53 2.71 -13.65
CA ASP A 82 -0.12 2.75 -12.24
C ASP A 82 -1.32 2.61 -11.27
N ALA A 83 -2.52 3.05 -11.67
CA ALA A 83 -3.72 2.93 -10.84
C ALA A 83 -4.32 1.52 -10.82
N LEU A 84 -3.81 0.61 -11.64
CA LEU A 84 -4.20 -0.80 -11.68
C LEU A 84 -3.17 -1.72 -11.03
N LEU A 85 -1.98 -1.19 -10.69
CA LEU A 85 -0.99 -1.88 -9.87
C LEU A 85 -1.20 -1.46 -8.41
N GLU A 86 -1.57 -2.40 -7.59
CA GLU A 86 -2.03 -2.22 -6.23
C GLU A 86 -1.18 -3.03 -5.25
N GLY A 87 -1.39 -2.84 -3.96
CA GLY A 87 -0.67 -3.58 -2.94
C GLY A 87 -1.51 -4.03 -1.77
N MET A 88 -1.21 -5.20 -1.26
CA MET A 88 -1.66 -5.67 0.05
C MET A 88 -0.55 -5.50 1.06
N GLY A 89 -0.69 -4.57 2.00
CA GLY A 89 0.23 -4.40 3.11
C GLY A 89 0.11 -5.56 4.10
N CYS A 90 1.21 -6.25 4.36
CA CYS A 90 1.28 -7.36 5.30
C CYS A 90 2.34 -7.08 6.36
N PHE A 91 2.06 -7.41 7.60
CA PHE A 91 2.99 -7.34 8.72
C PHE A 91 2.51 -8.21 9.88
N THR A 92 3.39 -8.52 10.81
CA THR A 92 3.07 -9.26 12.04
C THR A 92 3.15 -8.32 13.24
N ILE A 93 2.15 -8.36 14.11
CA ILE A 93 2.18 -7.68 15.41
C ILE A 93 2.61 -8.69 16.46
N GLN A 94 3.80 -8.50 17.00
CA GLN A 94 4.31 -9.32 18.10
C GLN A 94 4.09 -8.60 19.43
N LYS A 95 3.26 -9.19 20.30
CA LYS A 95 3.06 -8.71 21.67
C LYS A 95 3.83 -9.59 22.65
N THR A 96 4.71 -8.96 23.42
CA THR A 96 5.45 -9.64 24.51
C THR A 96 5.03 -9.04 25.86
N VAL A 97 4.74 -9.92 26.82
CA VAL A 97 4.44 -9.52 28.21
C VAL A 97 5.50 -10.14 29.12
N LYS A 98 6.31 -9.29 29.77
CA LYS A 98 7.37 -9.69 30.70
C LYS A 98 7.34 -8.81 31.93
N ASP A 99 7.30 -9.43 33.11
CA ASP A 99 7.31 -8.74 34.41
C ASP A 99 6.21 -7.67 34.55
N GLY A 100 5.02 -7.92 33.95
CA GLY A 100 3.90 -6.99 33.95
C GLY A 100 4.01 -5.84 32.92
N GLN A 101 5.10 -5.78 32.17
CA GLN A 101 5.28 -4.80 31.09
C GLN A 101 4.90 -5.42 29.72
N THR A 102 4.19 -4.65 28.93
CA THR A 102 3.82 -5.02 27.54
C THR A 102 4.71 -4.27 26.56
N SER A 103 5.28 -4.99 25.60
CA SER A 103 5.94 -4.41 24.43
C SER A 103 5.27 -4.91 23.15
N ILE A 104 5.21 -4.05 22.15
CA ILE A 104 4.70 -4.34 20.80
C ILE A 104 5.85 -4.15 19.81
N GLU A 105 6.00 -5.10 18.92
CA GLU A 105 6.91 -5.02 17.79
C GLU A 105 6.17 -5.33 16.49
N ILE A 106 6.38 -4.52 15.47
CA ILE A 106 5.87 -4.76 14.13
C ILE A 106 6.98 -5.40 13.32
N ILE A 107 6.80 -6.66 12.91
CA ILE A 107 7.82 -7.44 12.21
C ILE A 107 7.33 -7.92 10.84
N ASP A 108 8.27 -8.30 9.97
CA ASP A 108 8.05 -8.84 8.63
C ASP A 108 7.13 -7.97 7.73
N PRO A 109 7.35 -6.63 7.66
CA PRO A 109 6.56 -5.79 6.79
C PRO A 109 6.86 -6.08 5.32
N GLN A 110 5.83 -6.19 4.51
CA GLN A 110 5.93 -6.37 3.07
C GLN A 110 4.70 -5.83 2.36
N ILE A 111 4.84 -5.45 1.09
CA ILE A 111 3.72 -5.28 0.18
C ILE A 111 3.69 -6.47 -0.77
N LYS A 112 2.56 -7.16 -0.83
CA LYS A 112 2.28 -8.15 -1.86
C LYS A 112 1.59 -7.44 -3.02
N PRO A 113 2.19 -7.42 -4.23
CA PRO A 113 1.61 -6.72 -5.36
C PRO A 113 0.33 -7.40 -5.85
N MET A 114 -0.61 -6.58 -6.24
CA MET A 114 -1.90 -6.96 -6.81
C MET A 114 -2.13 -6.20 -8.11
N VAL A 115 -3.01 -6.74 -8.94
CA VAL A 115 -3.44 -6.13 -10.20
C VAL A 115 -4.96 -6.14 -10.24
N MET A 116 -5.56 -4.98 -10.49
CA MET A 116 -6.98 -4.90 -10.79
C MET A 116 -7.20 -5.26 -12.26
N HIS A 117 -7.83 -6.40 -12.49
CA HIS A 117 -8.23 -6.82 -13.83
C HIS A 117 -9.68 -6.46 -14.07
N TYR A 118 -9.97 -5.74 -15.15
CA TYR A 118 -11.32 -5.48 -15.56
C TYR A 118 -11.52 -5.57 -17.08
N ASN A 119 -12.74 -5.91 -17.46
CA ASN A 119 -13.29 -5.75 -18.79
C ASN A 119 -14.77 -5.40 -18.62
N LYS A 120 -15.11 -4.12 -18.78
CA LYS A 120 -16.46 -3.57 -18.55
C LYS A 120 -17.49 -4.22 -19.49
N TYR A 121 -17.09 -4.53 -20.73
CA TYR A 121 -17.96 -5.15 -21.73
C TYR A 121 -18.29 -6.61 -21.40
N ALA A 122 -17.35 -7.32 -20.79
CA ALA A 122 -17.54 -8.69 -20.32
C ALA A 122 -18.12 -8.77 -18.89
N GLY A 123 -18.25 -7.63 -18.20
CA GLY A 123 -18.70 -7.59 -16.80
C GLY A 123 -17.69 -8.19 -15.81
N VAL A 124 -16.42 -8.19 -16.16
CA VAL A 124 -15.33 -8.73 -15.32
C VAL A 124 -14.72 -7.61 -14.51
N PHE A 125 -14.65 -7.80 -13.19
CA PHE A 125 -13.99 -6.89 -12.24
C PHE A 125 -13.40 -7.76 -11.13
N SER A 126 -12.09 -7.99 -11.16
CA SER A 126 -11.45 -8.93 -10.23
C SER A 126 -10.02 -8.50 -9.90
N PRO A 127 -9.70 -8.26 -8.63
CA PRO A 127 -8.32 -8.12 -8.20
C PRO A 127 -7.63 -9.49 -8.19
N TYR A 128 -6.39 -9.54 -8.67
CA TYR A 128 -5.52 -10.70 -8.64
C TYR A 128 -4.24 -10.39 -7.87
N MET A 129 -3.70 -11.38 -7.17
CA MET A 129 -2.31 -11.29 -6.77
C MET A 129 -1.44 -11.26 -8.03
N LEU A 130 -0.42 -10.40 -8.08
CA LEU A 130 0.49 -10.34 -9.24
C LEU A 130 1.20 -11.67 -9.50
N SER A 131 1.40 -12.50 -8.47
CA SER A 131 1.93 -13.86 -8.58
C SER A 131 1.03 -14.81 -9.37
N ASP A 132 -0.27 -14.56 -9.35
CA ASP A 132 -1.30 -15.39 -10.00
C ASP A 132 -1.81 -14.78 -11.31
N TYR A 133 -1.35 -13.56 -11.62
CA TYR A 133 -1.70 -12.85 -12.84
C TYR A 133 -0.85 -13.37 -14.01
N THR A 134 -1.46 -13.57 -15.16
CA THR A 134 -0.79 -14.15 -16.33
C THR A 134 -0.74 -13.16 -17.50
N GLU A 135 0.17 -13.37 -18.44
CA GLU A 135 0.21 -12.58 -19.69
C GLU A 135 -1.07 -12.78 -20.51
N GLU A 136 -1.70 -13.95 -20.43
CA GLU A 136 -2.99 -14.18 -21.06
C GLU A 136 -4.08 -13.26 -20.48
N LEU A 137 -4.17 -13.14 -19.15
CA LEU A 137 -5.06 -12.19 -18.49
C LEU A 137 -4.72 -10.74 -18.87
N ALA A 138 -3.43 -10.36 -18.85
CA ALA A 138 -3.02 -9.03 -19.26
C ALA A 138 -3.44 -8.70 -20.70
N SER A 139 -3.33 -9.67 -21.63
CA SER A 139 -3.75 -9.49 -23.01
C SER A 139 -5.26 -9.29 -23.20
N GLN A 140 -6.08 -9.73 -22.26
CA GLN A 140 -7.55 -9.60 -22.28
C GLN A 140 -8.03 -8.38 -21.48
N HIS A 141 -7.13 -7.67 -20.79
CA HIS A 141 -7.49 -6.49 -20.04
C HIS A 141 -8.00 -5.36 -20.94
N GLU A 142 -8.98 -4.59 -20.45
CA GLU A 142 -9.62 -3.51 -21.21
C GLU A 142 -8.62 -2.43 -21.66
N LEU A 143 -7.61 -2.13 -20.86
CA LEU A 143 -6.54 -1.21 -21.27
C LEU A 143 -5.90 -1.61 -22.60
N ARG A 144 -5.64 -2.90 -22.83
CA ARG A 144 -5.06 -3.38 -24.09
C ARG A 144 -6.11 -3.52 -25.20
N THR A 145 -7.24 -4.14 -24.88
CA THR A 145 -8.23 -4.55 -25.89
C THR A 145 -9.07 -3.40 -26.42
N VAL A 146 -9.30 -2.38 -25.60
CA VAL A 146 -10.20 -1.26 -25.92
C VAL A 146 -9.44 0.06 -26.02
N LEU A 147 -8.55 0.32 -25.06
CA LEU A 147 -7.80 1.60 -25.00
C LEU A 147 -6.48 1.55 -25.78
N GLY A 148 -6.05 0.37 -26.23
CA GLY A 148 -4.86 0.20 -27.07
C GLY A 148 -3.53 0.41 -26.34
N ASP A 149 -3.51 0.25 -25.03
CA ASP A 149 -2.26 0.36 -24.23
C ASP A 149 -1.50 -0.97 -24.26
N ASP A 150 -0.63 -1.13 -25.24
CA ASP A 150 0.24 -2.30 -25.38
C ASP A 150 1.30 -2.43 -24.27
N SER A 151 1.49 -1.39 -23.44
CA SER A 151 2.41 -1.43 -22.29
C SER A 151 1.86 -2.26 -21.12
N PHE A 152 0.55 -2.51 -21.06
CA PHE A 152 -0.08 -3.29 -19.99
C PHE A 152 0.23 -4.79 -20.14
N THR A 153 1.41 -5.20 -19.70
CA THR A 153 1.92 -6.58 -19.75
C THR A 153 2.31 -7.05 -18.36
N LEU A 154 2.31 -8.36 -18.14
CA LEU A 154 2.78 -8.95 -16.88
C LEU A 154 4.21 -8.52 -16.55
N ALA A 155 5.11 -8.52 -17.55
CA ALA A 155 6.50 -8.12 -17.36
C ALA A 155 6.64 -6.65 -16.91
N ASN A 156 5.87 -5.75 -17.51
CA ASN A 156 5.90 -4.32 -17.14
C ASN A 156 5.29 -4.08 -15.74
N LEU A 157 4.22 -4.79 -15.37
CA LEU A 157 3.65 -4.75 -14.03
C LEU A 157 4.68 -5.19 -12.98
N GLN A 158 5.39 -6.30 -13.23
CA GLN A 158 6.45 -6.80 -12.34
C GLN A 158 7.62 -5.83 -12.22
N ASN A 159 8.05 -5.22 -13.32
CA ASN A 159 9.13 -4.24 -13.33
C ASN A 159 8.72 -2.96 -12.59
N ARG A 160 7.52 -2.47 -12.84
CA ARG A 160 6.99 -1.28 -12.18
C ARG A 160 6.90 -1.46 -10.66
N PHE A 161 6.44 -2.62 -10.19
CA PHE A 161 6.43 -2.92 -8.76
C PHE A 161 7.83 -2.86 -8.15
N LYS A 162 8.85 -3.43 -8.83
CA LYS A 162 10.25 -3.38 -8.35
C LYS A 162 10.77 -1.94 -8.28
N GLU A 163 10.44 -1.11 -9.27
CA GLU A 163 10.82 0.32 -9.29
C GLU A 163 10.23 1.09 -8.11
N ILE A 164 8.94 0.85 -7.79
CA ILE A 164 8.27 1.50 -6.66
C ILE A 164 8.89 1.07 -5.33
N MET A 165 9.35 -0.19 -5.21
CA MET A 165 9.90 -0.74 -3.98
C MET A 165 11.43 -0.56 -3.84
N SER A 166 12.10 0.03 -4.83
CA SER A 166 13.55 0.31 -4.79
C SER A 166 13.86 1.65 -4.13
#